data_90e3b2bbd909e83f05047116dc305cd2
#
_entry.id   90e3b2bbd909e83f05047116dc305cd2
#
_cell.length_a   1.000
_cell.length_b   1.000
_cell.length_c   1.000
_cell.angle_alpha   90.00
_cell.angle_beta   90.00
_cell.angle_gamma   90.00
#
_symmetry.space_group_name_H-M   'P 1'
#
loop_
_entity.id
_entity.type
_entity.pdbx_description
1 polymer ?
#
loop_
_entity_poly.entity_id
_entity_poly.type
_entity_poly.pdbx_seq_one_letter_code
_entity_poly.pdbx_strand_id
1 'polypeptide(L)'
;MRRLPHALLIACTLTATLATQSALAAPKADHPGKSGGGHDQRGQDVGVSIQGPSIDIGQVRIVLGENRSLIGPSSALPPGVAKNLARGKPLPPGIAKNFDSRVASQLPRYEGYEWKQVGTDVVLVAIASGIVYEVLRNILD
;
A
#
# COMPACT_ATOMS: atom_id res chain seq x y z
N MET A 1 -43.57 12.23 23.62
CA MET A 1 -44.30 13.17 22.73
C MET A 1 -43.43 13.42 21.50
N ARG A 2 -43.98 12.92 20.35
CA ARG A 2 -43.99 13.57 19.01
C ARG A 2 -42.59 13.83 18.39
N ARG A 3 -42.23 13.48 17.18
CA ARG A 3 -42.91 12.96 15.96
C ARG A 3 -41.83 12.44 14.99
N LEU A 4 -42.00 11.31 14.39
CA LEU A 4 -41.63 11.00 13.00
C LEU A 4 -42.66 11.72 12.09
N PRO A 5 -42.53 11.87 10.77
CA PRO A 5 -41.76 11.16 9.76
C PRO A 5 -41.29 12.06 8.60
N HIS A 6 -40.57 11.56 7.58
CA HIS A 6 -41.01 11.69 6.17
C HIS A 6 -40.19 10.77 5.28
N ALA A 7 -40.88 9.79 4.81
CA ALA A 7 -40.53 9.00 3.64
C ALA A 7 -40.57 9.91 2.40
N LEU A 8 -39.63 9.77 1.50
CA LEU A 8 -39.76 10.21 0.12
C LEU A 8 -39.23 9.12 -0.81
N LEU A 9 -40.18 8.37 -1.33
CA LEU A 9 -40.06 7.52 -2.50
C LEU A 9 -39.86 8.42 -3.74
N ILE A 10 -38.81 8.20 -4.49
CA ILE A 10 -38.75 8.64 -5.89
C ILE A 10 -38.36 7.44 -6.73
N ALA A 11 -39.37 6.91 -7.38
CA ALA A 11 -39.27 6.01 -8.52
C ALA A 11 -38.97 6.87 -9.76
N CYS A 12 -38.03 6.52 -10.56
CA CYS A 12 -37.93 6.98 -11.94
C CYS A 12 -37.18 5.96 -12.80
N THR A 13 -37.92 5.17 -13.46
CA THR A 13 -38.10 4.89 -14.90
C THR A 13 -36.84 4.53 -15.70
N LEU A 14 -36.88 3.29 -16.05
CA LEU A 14 -36.20 2.53 -17.09
C LEU A 14 -36.40 3.20 -18.47
N THR A 15 -35.34 3.55 -19.17
CA THR A 15 -35.37 3.74 -20.62
C THR A 15 -34.23 2.94 -21.26
N ALA A 16 -34.65 1.86 -21.90
CA ALA A 16 -33.85 1.08 -22.82
C ALA A 16 -33.75 1.84 -24.16
N THR A 17 -32.53 2.06 -24.63
CA THR A 17 -32.32 2.40 -26.05
C THR A 17 -31.41 1.35 -26.67
N LEU A 18 -32.05 0.54 -27.53
CA LEU A 18 -31.41 -0.27 -28.56
C LEU A 18 -30.81 0.67 -29.61
N ALA A 19 -29.56 0.49 -29.98
CA ALA A 19 -29.02 0.98 -31.22
C ALA A 19 -28.12 -0.08 -31.86
N THR A 20 -28.62 -0.60 -32.86
CA THR A 20 -28.25 -1.41 -34.01
C THR A 20 -26.79 -1.39 -34.46
N GLN A 21 -26.40 -2.61 -34.83
CA GLN A 21 -25.23 -3.05 -35.55
C GLN A 21 -25.06 -2.35 -36.92
N SER A 22 -23.83 -2.10 -37.28
CA SER A 22 -23.44 -2.01 -38.68
C SER A 22 -22.12 -2.75 -38.86
N ALA A 23 -22.23 -3.90 -39.48
CA ALA A 23 -21.12 -4.64 -40.06
C ALA A 23 -20.71 -3.93 -41.38
N LEU A 24 -19.42 -3.70 -41.56
CA LEU A 24 -18.87 -3.54 -42.89
C LEU A 24 -17.49 -4.18 -42.99
N ALA A 25 -17.41 -4.98 -43.99
CA ALA A 25 -16.40 -5.90 -44.46
C ALA A 25 -14.98 -5.35 -44.60
N ALA A 26 -14.03 -6.30 -44.52
CA ALA A 26 -12.62 -6.17 -44.83
C ALA A 26 -12.34 -5.84 -46.29
N PRO A 27 -11.14 -5.37 -46.63
CA PRO A 27 -10.31 -6.16 -47.51
C PRO A 27 -8.88 -6.43 -46.99
N LYS A 28 -8.46 -7.62 -47.33
CA LYS A 28 -7.16 -8.24 -47.22
C LYS A 28 -6.13 -7.46 -48.03
N ALA A 29 -4.98 -7.21 -47.42
CA ALA A 29 -3.75 -6.92 -48.19
C ALA A 29 -2.58 -7.56 -47.43
N ASP A 30 -1.98 -8.53 -48.07
CA ASP A 30 -0.76 -9.18 -47.68
C ASP A 30 0.42 -8.19 -47.73
N HIS A 31 1.25 -8.21 -46.66
CA HIS A 31 2.68 -7.95 -46.81
C HIS A 31 3.47 -8.69 -45.75
N PRO A 32 4.49 -9.46 -46.12
CA PRO A 32 5.39 -10.12 -45.19
C PRO A 32 6.56 -9.22 -44.84
N GLY A 33 6.86 -9.07 -43.56
CA GLY A 33 8.03 -8.28 -43.14
C GLY A 33 8.27 -8.23 -41.65
N LYS A 34 8.92 -9.24 -41.10
CA LYS A 34 10.04 -9.23 -40.17
C LYS A 34 9.92 -8.48 -38.83
N SER A 35 9.91 -9.30 -37.78
CA SER A 35 10.62 -9.23 -36.48
C SER A 35 10.66 -7.91 -35.70
N GLY A 36 10.05 -7.96 -34.53
CA GLY A 36 10.25 -7.03 -33.45
C GLY A 36 9.36 -7.47 -32.30
N GLY A 37 9.88 -8.29 -31.38
CA GLY A 37 9.15 -8.74 -30.20
C GLY A 37 8.89 -7.57 -29.26
N GLY A 38 7.68 -7.08 -29.26
CA GLY A 38 7.12 -6.25 -28.21
C GLY A 38 5.98 -7.04 -27.61
N HIS A 39 6.23 -7.67 -26.49
CA HIS A 39 5.17 -8.17 -25.64
C HIS A 39 4.50 -7.00 -24.93
N ASP A 40 3.60 -6.32 -25.62
CA ASP A 40 2.59 -5.50 -24.99
C ASP A 40 1.53 -6.44 -24.39
N GLN A 41 1.88 -7.08 -23.30
CA GLN A 41 0.86 -7.58 -22.38
C GLN A 41 0.27 -6.34 -21.69
N ARG A 42 -0.76 -5.78 -22.30
CA ARG A 42 -1.77 -5.03 -21.57
C ARG A 42 -2.45 -6.03 -20.63
N GLY A 43 -1.74 -6.40 -19.55
CA GLY A 43 -2.37 -6.85 -18.35
C GLY A 43 -3.32 -5.72 -17.94
N GLN A 44 -4.61 -5.99 -17.93
CA GLN A 44 -5.54 -5.23 -17.15
C GLN A 44 -5.11 -5.46 -15.71
N ASP A 45 -4.18 -4.62 -15.24
CA ASP A 45 -4.02 -4.39 -13.83
C ASP A 45 -5.37 -3.88 -13.34
N VAL A 46 -6.15 -4.80 -12.83
CA VAL A 46 -7.19 -4.48 -11.87
C VAL A 46 -6.38 -3.96 -10.68
N GLY A 47 -6.05 -2.68 -10.76
CA GLY A 47 -5.39 -1.97 -9.69
C GLY A 47 -6.34 -1.99 -8.50
N VAL A 48 -6.23 -3.03 -7.69
CA VAL A 48 -6.65 -2.96 -6.31
C VAL A 48 -5.71 -1.92 -5.71
N SER A 49 -6.12 -0.67 -5.78
CA SER A 49 -5.51 0.40 -4.99
C SER A 49 -5.75 0.00 -3.54
N ILE A 50 -4.82 -0.74 -2.97
CA ILE A 50 -4.73 -0.89 -1.53
C ILE A 50 -4.30 0.49 -1.06
N GLN A 51 -5.30 1.37 -0.87
CA GLN A 51 -5.08 2.63 -0.20
C GLN A 51 -4.77 2.28 1.24
N GLY A 52 -3.48 2.20 1.52
CA GLY A 52 -3.00 2.06 2.88
C GLY A 52 -3.24 3.33 3.68
N PRO A 53 -2.98 3.28 4.99
CA PRO A 53 -3.21 4.42 5.87
C PRO A 53 -2.33 5.62 5.47
N SER A 54 -2.87 6.82 5.59
CA SER A 54 -2.09 8.05 5.53
C SER A 54 -1.20 8.15 6.76
N ILE A 55 0.11 8.16 6.57
CA ILE A 55 1.09 8.10 7.67
C ILE A 55 1.56 9.51 8.05
N ASP A 56 1.39 9.87 9.31
CA ASP A 56 1.99 11.07 9.88
C ASP A 56 3.43 10.81 10.33
N ILE A 57 4.37 11.03 9.42
CA ILE A 57 5.80 10.85 9.66
C ILE A 57 6.32 11.84 10.72
N GLY A 58 5.73 13.04 10.79
CA GLY A 58 6.10 14.05 11.77
C GLY A 58 5.85 13.57 13.19
N GLN A 59 4.66 13.06 13.46
CA GLN A 59 4.30 12.50 14.76
C GLN A 59 5.19 11.30 15.13
N VAL A 60 5.44 10.40 14.18
CA VAL A 60 6.35 9.26 14.42
C VAL A 60 7.74 9.73 14.84
N ARG A 61 8.30 10.75 14.18
CA ARG A 61 9.62 11.31 14.54
C ARG A 61 9.65 11.91 15.93
N ILE A 62 8.62 12.63 16.33
CA ILE A 62 8.51 13.22 17.66
C ILE A 62 8.52 12.12 18.72
N VAL A 63 7.64 11.14 18.59
CA VAL A 63 7.54 10.02 19.54
C VAL A 63 8.86 9.26 19.67
N LEU A 64 9.51 8.94 18.55
CA LEU A 64 10.78 8.23 18.57
C LEU A 64 11.91 9.07 19.18
N GLY A 65 11.93 10.38 18.92
CA GLY A 65 12.89 11.30 19.52
C GLY A 65 12.77 11.40 21.04
N GLU A 66 11.55 11.53 21.55
CA GLU A 66 11.26 11.62 23.00
C GLU A 66 11.54 10.31 23.73
N ASN A 67 11.43 9.18 23.06
CA ASN A 67 11.62 7.86 23.65
C ASN A 67 12.93 7.18 23.26
N ARG A 68 13.95 7.96 22.82
CA ARG A 68 15.24 7.42 22.33
C ARG A 68 15.90 6.42 23.30
N SER A 69 15.80 6.66 24.60
CA SER A 69 16.37 5.79 25.63
C SER A 69 15.70 4.42 25.77
N LEU A 70 14.47 4.29 25.27
CA LEU A 70 13.70 3.05 25.27
C LEU A 70 13.85 2.27 23.97
N ILE A 71 14.49 2.86 22.96
CA ILE A 71 14.73 2.24 21.67
C ILE A 71 16.04 1.45 21.76
N GLY A 72 15.98 0.18 21.40
CA GLY A 72 17.16 -0.69 21.42
C GLY A 72 18.27 -0.22 20.47
N PRO A 73 19.49 -0.74 20.66
CA PRO A 73 20.62 -0.35 19.82
C PRO A 73 20.31 -0.61 18.35
N SER A 74 20.62 0.39 17.54
CA SER A 74 20.46 0.37 16.10
C SER A 74 21.81 0.20 15.42
N SER A 75 21.86 -0.56 14.35
CA SER A 75 23.03 -0.71 13.48
C SER A 75 22.58 -0.70 12.03
N ALA A 76 23.45 -0.17 11.16
CA ALA A 76 23.13 -0.12 9.74
C ALA A 76 22.79 -1.51 9.18
N LEU A 77 21.80 -1.57 8.32
CA LEU A 77 21.37 -2.81 7.68
C LEU A 77 22.37 -3.28 6.62
N PRO A 78 22.55 -4.59 6.47
CA PRO A 78 23.25 -5.13 5.32
C PRO A 78 22.61 -4.64 4.00
N PRO A 79 23.42 -4.30 2.98
CA PRO A 79 22.89 -3.71 1.72
C PRO A 79 21.79 -4.54 1.05
N GLY A 80 21.88 -5.88 1.14
CA GLY A 80 20.84 -6.77 0.58
C GLY A 80 19.50 -6.65 1.29
N VAL A 81 19.50 -6.47 2.61
CA VAL A 81 18.28 -6.29 3.41
C VAL A 81 17.66 -4.94 3.13
N ALA A 82 18.47 -3.87 3.15
CA ALA A 82 18.01 -2.52 2.83
C ALA A 82 17.35 -2.45 1.44
N LYS A 83 17.92 -3.16 0.45
CA LYS A 83 17.35 -3.24 -0.90
C LYS A 83 16.03 -3.99 -0.94
N ASN A 84 15.85 -5.05 -0.16
CA ASN A 84 14.60 -5.79 -0.07
C ASN A 84 13.50 -4.98 0.62
N LEU A 85 13.84 -4.25 1.68
CA LEU A 85 12.91 -3.32 2.34
C LEU A 85 12.40 -2.24 1.37
N ALA A 86 13.30 -1.65 0.60
CA ALA A 86 12.95 -0.64 -0.39
C ALA A 86 11.99 -1.14 -1.48
N ARG A 87 11.89 -2.46 -1.66
CA ARG A 87 11.00 -3.11 -2.61
C ARG A 87 9.70 -3.61 -1.97
N GLY A 88 9.43 -3.28 -0.72
CA GLY A 88 8.25 -3.75 0.01
C GLY A 88 8.21 -5.26 0.24
N LYS A 89 9.37 -5.96 0.16
CA LYS A 89 9.41 -7.39 0.39
C LYS A 89 9.19 -7.72 1.87
N PRO A 90 8.68 -8.93 2.19
CA PRO A 90 8.56 -9.37 3.57
C PRO A 90 9.89 -9.30 4.30
N LEU A 91 9.84 -8.95 5.58
CA LEU A 91 11.02 -8.88 6.43
C LEU A 91 11.59 -10.27 6.69
N PRO A 92 12.91 -10.46 6.57
CA PRO A 92 13.56 -11.68 7.02
C PRO A 92 13.35 -11.88 8.53
N PRO A 93 13.15 -13.12 9.00
CA PRO A 93 13.01 -13.40 10.42
C PRO A 93 14.25 -12.96 11.20
N GLY A 94 14.06 -12.42 12.39
CA GLY A 94 15.13 -12.03 13.31
C GLY A 94 15.76 -10.65 13.06
N ILE A 95 15.45 -9.96 11.95
CA ILE A 95 15.98 -8.60 11.68
C ILE A 95 15.07 -7.53 12.27
N ALA A 96 13.77 -7.74 12.23
CA ALA A 96 12.79 -6.82 12.79
C ALA A 96 12.69 -6.98 14.31
N LYS A 97 12.79 -5.88 15.04
CA LYS A 97 12.59 -5.81 16.49
C LYS A 97 11.30 -5.07 16.78
N ASN A 98 10.56 -5.57 17.76
CA ASN A 98 9.40 -4.85 18.27
C ASN A 98 9.88 -3.70 19.16
N PHE A 99 9.13 -2.60 19.14
CA PHE A 99 9.34 -1.53 20.11
C PHE A 99 8.87 -1.94 21.50
N ASP A 100 9.46 -1.33 22.54
CA ASP A 100 8.93 -1.41 23.91
C ASP A 100 7.46 -0.97 23.91
N SER A 101 6.64 -1.59 24.74
CA SER A 101 5.20 -1.33 24.81
C SER A 101 4.87 0.16 25.07
N ARG A 102 5.73 0.86 25.83
CA ARG A 102 5.58 2.29 26.09
C ARG A 102 5.79 3.14 24.85
N VAL A 103 6.73 2.78 24.00
CA VAL A 103 6.97 3.45 22.69
C VAL A 103 5.86 3.09 21.72
N ALA A 104 5.53 1.81 21.61
CA ALA A 104 4.49 1.31 20.73
C ALA A 104 3.11 1.92 21.01
N SER A 105 2.80 2.21 22.29
CA SER A 105 1.52 2.83 22.66
C SER A 105 1.40 4.30 22.26
N GLN A 106 2.52 5.00 22.09
CA GLN A 106 2.58 6.41 21.70
C GLN A 106 2.66 6.59 20.17
N LEU A 107 3.10 5.56 19.44
CA LEU A 107 3.14 5.60 17.98
C LEU A 107 1.73 5.61 17.39
N PRO A 108 1.50 6.31 16.28
CA PRO A 108 0.23 6.27 15.56
C PRO A 108 -0.15 4.83 15.21
N ARG A 109 -1.39 4.46 15.51
CA ARG A 109 -1.90 3.11 15.25
C ARG A 109 -2.63 3.07 13.92
N TYR A 110 -2.30 2.09 13.11
CA TYR A 110 -2.97 1.82 11.85
C TYR A 110 -3.52 0.40 11.90
N GLU A 111 -4.81 0.25 11.65
CA GLU A 111 -5.48 -1.05 11.71
C GLU A 111 -4.87 -2.04 10.72
N GLY A 112 -4.51 -3.23 11.19
CA GLY A 112 -3.84 -4.26 10.39
C GLY A 112 -2.34 -4.08 10.18
N TYR A 113 -1.73 -3.04 10.79
CA TYR A 113 -0.29 -2.75 10.68
C TYR A 113 0.38 -2.63 12.04
N GLU A 114 1.69 -2.85 12.06
CA GLU A 114 2.53 -2.67 13.24
C GLU A 114 3.84 -1.98 12.90
N TRP A 115 4.35 -1.16 13.83
CA TRP A 115 5.65 -0.55 13.72
C TRP A 115 6.75 -1.48 14.21
N LYS A 116 7.84 -1.60 13.44
CA LYS A 116 9.02 -2.39 13.81
C LYS A 116 10.30 -1.59 13.60
N GLN A 117 11.28 -1.83 14.45
CA GLN A 117 12.65 -1.33 14.27
C GLN A 117 13.43 -2.31 13.38
N VAL A 118 14.09 -1.80 12.36
CA VAL A 118 14.92 -2.59 11.46
C VAL A 118 16.25 -1.84 11.23
N GLY A 119 17.23 -2.15 12.03
CA GLY A 119 18.49 -1.37 12.04
C GLY A 119 18.26 0.06 12.50
N THR A 120 18.70 1.05 11.71
CA THR A 120 18.47 2.49 11.92
C THR A 120 17.11 2.95 11.35
N ASP A 121 16.41 2.07 10.64
CA ASP A 121 15.15 2.36 10.00
C ASP A 121 13.96 1.94 10.89
N VAL A 122 12.83 2.59 10.69
CA VAL A 122 11.54 2.17 11.26
C VAL A 122 10.60 1.86 10.12
N VAL A 123 9.93 0.73 10.21
CA VAL A 123 9.05 0.24 9.16
C VAL A 123 7.64 0.00 9.67
N LEU A 124 6.65 0.27 8.84
CA LEU A 124 5.27 -0.13 9.05
C LEU A 124 5.01 -1.41 8.26
N VAL A 125 4.58 -2.44 8.95
CA VAL A 125 4.43 -3.79 8.39
C VAL A 125 2.99 -4.26 8.53
N ALA A 126 2.44 -4.83 7.47
CA ALA A 126 1.13 -5.47 7.52
C ALA A 126 1.22 -6.76 8.36
N ILE A 127 0.43 -6.84 9.43
CA ILE A 127 0.46 -7.96 10.41
C ILE A 127 0.16 -9.30 9.73
N ALA A 128 -0.83 -9.31 8.83
CA ALA A 128 -1.29 -10.54 8.20
C ALA A 128 -0.28 -11.17 7.22
N SER A 129 0.53 -10.35 6.54
CA SER A 129 1.42 -10.80 5.46
C SER A 129 2.91 -10.60 5.73
N GLY A 130 3.26 -9.79 6.73
CA GLY A 130 4.64 -9.36 6.97
C GLY A 130 5.20 -8.43 5.89
N ILE A 131 4.39 -7.99 4.94
CA ILE A 131 4.80 -7.08 3.86
C ILE A 131 5.05 -5.70 4.41
N VAL A 132 6.18 -5.10 4.02
CA VAL A 132 6.55 -3.74 4.40
C VAL A 132 5.72 -2.75 3.59
N TYR A 133 4.94 -1.92 4.29
CA TYR A 133 4.11 -0.88 3.70
C TYR A 133 4.85 0.45 3.57
N GLU A 134 5.57 0.87 4.62
CA GLU A 134 6.32 2.13 4.65
C GLU A 134 7.68 1.93 5.31
N VAL A 135 8.68 2.69 4.86
CA VAL A 135 10.05 2.66 5.40
C VAL A 135 10.52 4.08 5.73
N LEU A 136 10.66 4.37 7.01
CA LEU A 136 11.25 5.60 7.52
C LEU A 136 12.75 5.40 7.72
N ARG A 137 13.55 5.85 6.76
CA ARG A 137 14.99 5.61 6.73
C ARG A 137 15.74 6.52 7.69
N ASN A 138 16.76 5.94 8.34
CA ASN A 138 17.70 6.63 9.23
C ASN A 138 17.01 7.50 10.29
N ILE A 139 15.82 7.11 10.71
CA ILE A 139 15.04 7.87 11.69
C ILE A 139 15.59 7.66 13.12
N LEU A 140 16.36 6.60 13.31
CA LEU A 140 17.01 6.23 14.58
C LEU A 140 18.52 6.52 14.59
N ASP A 141 19.02 7.28 13.64
CA ASP A 141 20.42 7.68 13.55
C ASP A 141 20.76 8.84 14.47
#